data_525e383b9528960bfef9897125efa7f2
#
_entry.id   525e383b9528960bfef9897125efa7f2
#
_cell.length_a   1.000
_cell.length_b   1.000
_cell.length_c   1.000
_cell.angle_alpha   90.00
_cell.angle_beta   90.00
_cell.angle_gamma   90.00
#
_symmetry.space_group_name_H-M   'P 1'
#
loop_
_entity.id
_entity.type
_entity.pdbx_description
1 polymer ?
#
loop_
_entity_poly.entity_id
_entity_poly.type
_entity_poly.pdbx_seq_one_letter_code
_entity_poly.pdbx_strand_id
1 'polypeptide(L)'
;MKNEQGMILPLTLAISFIIALLLLHFAYRIENQVRTYELEQQHFILSILEKECLATIIDELSDANFTPSNHMPSNTITLHHGTTAIFTYSNGYEKLDVTYKFLYNEYLGQGTVEYNKKQQTYLLK
;
A
#
# COMPACT_ATOMS: atom_id res chain seq x y z
N MET A 1 37.22 56.10 -4.53
CA MET A 1 35.75 55.99 -4.50
C MET A 1 35.11 55.46 -5.81
N LYS A 2 35.74 55.49 -6.95
CA LYS A 2 35.14 54.93 -8.19
C LYS A 2 35.14 53.41 -8.30
N ASN A 3 35.91 52.69 -7.48
CA ASN A 3 36.00 51.23 -7.56
C ASN A 3 34.97 50.50 -6.66
N GLU A 4 34.39 51.15 -5.68
CA GLU A 4 33.43 50.48 -4.77
C GLU A 4 32.06 50.30 -5.42
N GLN A 5 31.63 51.26 -6.27
CA GLN A 5 30.36 51.15 -6.99
C GLN A 5 30.40 50.05 -8.06
N GLY A 6 31.56 49.76 -8.64
CA GLY A 6 31.74 48.70 -9.62
C GLY A 6 31.71 47.28 -9.01
N MET A 7 32.01 47.14 -7.70
CA MET A 7 32.01 45.85 -7.00
C MET A 7 30.65 45.48 -6.41
N ILE A 8 29.78 46.43 -6.16
CA ILE A 8 28.47 46.19 -5.55
C ILE A 8 27.55 45.40 -6.50
N LEU A 9 27.57 45.73 -7.78
CA LEU A 9 26.70 45.08 -8.77
C LEU A 9 26.98 43.59 -8.96
N PRO A 10 28.22 43.12 -9.15
CA PRO A 10 28.52 41.69 -9.23
C PRO A 10 28.26 40.95 -7.91
N LEU A 11 28.46 41.62 -6.77
CA LEU A 11 28.20 41.01 -5.45
C LEU A 11 26.69 40.78 -5.22
N THR A 12 25.85 41.77 -5.54
CA THR A 12 24.40 41.65 -5.43
C THR A 12 23.86 40.57 -6.37
N LEU A 13 24.41 40.46 -7.57
CA LEU A 13 24.04 39.43 -8.53
C LEU A 13 24.44 38.05 -8.04
N ALA A 14 25.63 37.91 -7.47
CA ALA A 14 26.08 36.65 -6.89
C ALA A 14 25.18 36.18 -5.68
N ILE A 15 24.84 37.11 -4.79
CA ILE A 15 23.96 36.86 -3.67
C ILE A 15 22.56 36.46 -4.16
N SER A 16 22.00 37.17 -5.13
CA SER A 16 20.69 36.85 -5.71
C SER A 16 20.68 35.46 -6.35
N PHE A 17 21.77 35.08 -7.01
CA PHE A 17 21.92 33.76 -7.61
C PHE A 17 21.97 32.66 -6.55
N ILE A 18 22.71 32.86 -5.46
CA ILE A 18 22.76 31.92 -4.33
C ILE A 18 21.38 31.78 -3.70
N ILE A 19 20.64 32.86 -3.48
CA ILE A 19 19.28 32.81 -2.94
C ILE A 19 18.35 32.06 -3.88
N ALA A 20 18.43 32.29 -5.19
CA ALA A 20 17.64 31.58 -6.18
C ALA A 20 17.92 30.07 -6.17
N LEU A 21 19.19 29.67 -6.07
CA LEU A 21 19.58 28.24 -5.94
C LEU A 21 19.05 27.60 -4.65
N LEU A 22 19.10 28.31 -3.53
CA LEU A 22 18.56 27.84 -2.27
C LEU A 22 17.04 27.65 -2.35
N LEU A 23 16.32 28.61 -2.93
CA LEU A 23 14.87 28.48 -3.11
C LEU A 23 14.50 27.30 -4.01
N LEU A 24 15.24 27.12 -5.09
CA LEU A 24 15.06 25.98 -5.98
C LEU A 24 15.32 24.64 -5.25
N HIS A 25 16.38 24.59 -4.45
CA HIS A 25 16.68 23.41 -3.63
C HIS A 25 15.55 23.08 -2.63
N PHE A 26 15.02 24.10 -1.95
CA PHE A 26 13.90 23.94 -1.04
C PHE A 26 12.63 23.45 -1.76
N ALA A 27 12.35 24.00 -2.95
CA ALA A 27 11.21 23.59 -3.74
C ALA A 27 11.29 22.10 -4.11
N TYR A 28 12.43 21.63 -4.60
CA TYR A 28 12.65 20.20 -4.88
C TYR A 28 12.53 19.32 -3.63
N ARG A 29 13.03 19.80 -2.51
CA ARG A 29 12.92 19.05 -1.24
C ARG A 29 11.47 18.88 -0.80
N ILE A 30 10.67 19.93 -0.90
CA ILE A 30 9.24 19.89 -0.56
C ILE A 30 8.50 18.93 -1.51
N GLU A 31 8.75 19.03 -2.81
CA GLU A 31 8.12 18.13 -3.79
C GLU A 31 8.44 16.64 -3.51
N ASN A 32 9.70 16.34 -3.21
CA ASN A 32 10.10 14.99 -2.85
C ASN A 32 9.44 14.52 -1.54
N GLN A 33 9.29 15.38 -0.54
CA GLN A 33 8.61 15.04 0.71
C GLN A 33 7.12 14.76 0.48
N VAL A 34 6.44 15.56 -0.31
CA VAL A 34 5.01 15.36 -0.64
C VAL A 34 4.84 14.02 -1.35
N ARG A 35 5.67 13.72 -2.35
CA ARG A 35 5.62 12.44 -3.07
C ARG A 35 5.89 11.25 -2.17
N THR A 36 6.86 11.34 -1.27
CA THR A 36 7.16 10.28 -0.29
C THR A 36 5.97 10.06 0.64
N TYR A 37 5.36 11.13 1.13
CA TYR A 37 4.19 11.06 2.01
C TYR A 37 2.98 10.39 1.32
N GLU A 38 2.72 10.72 0.05
CA GLU A 38 1.67 10.07 -0.73
C GLU A 38 1.91 8.57 -0.89
N LEU A 39 3.15 8.15 -1.17
CA LEU A 39 3.51 6.73 -1.26
C LEU A 39 3.36 6.01 0.08
N GLU A 40 3.80 6.62 1.17
CA GLU A 40 3.64 6.04 2.52
C GLU A 40 2.16 5.89 2.89
N GLN A 41 1.34 6.87 2.56
CA GLN A 41 -0.10 6.81 2.78
C GLN A 41 -0.75 5.67 1.98
N GLN A 42 -0.38 5.50 0.71
CA GLN A 42 -0.87 4.40 -0.11
C GLN A 42 -0.46 3.04 0.46
N HIS A 43 0.80 2.87 0.85
CA HIS A 43 1.28 1.65 1.48
C HIS A 43 0.56 1.34 2.79
N PHE A 44 0.27 2.37 3.58
CA PHE A 44 -0.48 2.22 4.82
C PHE A 44 -1.91 1.70 4.57
N ILE A 45 -2.62 2.29 3.59
CA ILE A 45 -3.96 1.85 3.21
C ILE A 45 -3.95 0.42 2.68
N LEU A 46 -2.99 0.07 1.80
CA LEU A 46 -2.83 -1.30 1.30
C LEU A 46 -2.61 -2.30 2.43
N SER A 47 -1.78 -1.95 3.41
CA SER A 47 -1.53 -2.79 4.60
C SER A 47 -2.79 -3.01 5.44
N ILE A 48 -3.63 -1.97 5.59
CA ILE A 48 -4.93 -2.10 6.29
C ILE A 48 -5.87 -3.03 5.52
N LEU A 49 -6.00 -2.84 4.21
CA LEU A 49 -6.86 -3.67 3.37
C LEU A 49 -6.41 -5.14 3.37
N GLU A 50 -5.11 -5.39 3.35
CA GLU A 50 -4.55 -6.73 3.44
C GLU A 50 -4.87 -7.39 4.80
N LYS A 51 -4.70 -6.67 5.89
CA LYS A 51 -5.05 -7.15 7.23
C LYS A 51 -6.55 -7.43 7.37
N GLU A 52 -7.39 -6.61 6.76
CA GLU A 52 -8.83 -6.79 6.73
C GLU A 52 -9.21 -8.06 5.95
N CYS A 53 -8.60 -8.30 4.79
CA CYS A 53 -8.76 -9.54 4.04
C CYS A 53 -8.37 -10.77 4.88
N LEU A 54 -7.21 -10.72 5.52
CA LEU A 54 -6.72 -11.82 6.36
C LEU A 54 -7.63 -12.06 7.57
N ALA A 55 -8.08 -11.01 8.24
CA ALA A 55 -9.01 -11.12 9.36
C ALA A 55 -10.34 -11.76 8.95
N THR A 56 -10.88 -11.36 7.79
CA THR A 56 -12.13 -11.93 7.25
C THR A 56 -11.96 -13.42 6.92
N ILE A 57 -10.85 -13.81 6.29
CA ILE A 57 -10.55 -15.21 5.97
C ILE A 57 -10.43 -16.04 7.25
N ILE A 58 -9.71 -15.56 8.24
CA ILE A 58 -9.53 -16.27 9.51
C ILE A 58 -10.86 -16.41 10.25
N ASP A 59 -11.70 -15.38 10.24
CA ASP A 59 -13.03 -15.40 10.85
C ASP A 59 -13.93 -16.43 10.16
N GLU A 60 -13.97 -16.47 8.83
CA GLU A 60 -14.72 -17.45 8.06
C GLU A 60 -14.23 -18.89 8.33
N LEU A 61 -12.91 -19.12 8.37
CA LEU A 61 -12.32 -20.43 8.62
C LEU A 61 -12.50 -20.89 10.07
N SER A 62 -12.68 -19.96 11.00
CA SER A 62 -12.95 -20.25 12.41
C SER A 62 -14.40 -20.60 12.69
N ASP A 63 -15.31 -20.32 11.75
CA ASP A 63 -16.71 -20.69 11.88
C ASP A 63 -16.86 -22.23 11.78
N ALA A 64 -17.41 -22.86 12.84
CA ALA A 64 -17.63 -24.29 12.90
C ALA A 64 -18.62 -24.82 11.83
N ASN A 65 -19.45 -23.92 11.27
CA ASN A 65 -20.41 -24.25 10.23
C ASN A 65 -19.87 -23.97 8.80
N PHE A 66 -18.63 -23.50 8.71
CA PHE A 66 -18.02 -23.24 7.41
C PHE A 66 -17.72 -24.55 6.69
N THR A 67 -18.55 -24.88 5.73
CA THR A 67 -18.29 -25.93 4.76
C THR A 67 -17.91 -25.30 3.43
N PRO A 68 -16.65 -25.37 3.01
CA PRO A 68 -16.26 -24.88 1.69
C PRO A 68 -17.06 -25.64 0.64
N SER A 69 -18.03 -24.97 0.09
CA SER A 69 -18.87 -25.53 -0.95
C SER A 69 -18.04 -25.64 -2.23
N ASN A 70 -17.99 -26.83 -2.82
CA ASN A 70 -17.40 -27.05 -4.14
C ASN A 70 -18.14 -26.27 -5.24
N HIS A 71 -19.24 -25.59 -4.91
CA HIS A 71 -20.11 -24.87 -5.85
C HIS A 71 -19.92 -23.35 -5.84
N MET A 72 -19.15 -22.80 -4.89
CA MET A 72 -18.80 -21.37 -4.87
C MET A 72 -17.28 -21.19 -4.82
N PRO A 73 -16.59 -21.25 -5.97
CA PRO A 73 -15.14 -21.08 -6.01
C PRO A 73 -14.66 -19.66 -5.70
N SER A 74 -15.56 -18.69 -5.65
CA SER A 74 -15.20 -17.29 -5.36
C SER A 74 -16.29 -16.58 -4.57
N ASN A 75 -15.88 -15.77 -3.62
CA ASN A 75 -16.74 -14.86 -2.88
C ASN A 75 -16.20 -13.43 -3.03
N THR A 76 -17.11 -12.45 -3.12
CA THR A 76 -16.75 -11.04 -3.26
C THR A 76 -17.18 -10.29 -2.02
N ILE A 77 -16.24 -9.63 -1.36
CA ILE A 77 -16.46 -8.87 -0.13
C ILE A 77 -16.05 -7.42 -0.35
N THR A 78 -16.84 -6.50 0.20
CA THR A 78 -16.51 -5.07 0.18
C THR A 78 -15.71 -4.73 1.42
N LEU A 79 -14.51 -4.21 1.22
CA LEU A 79 -13.58 -3.76 2.24
C LEU A 79 -13.81 -2.28 2.57
N HIS A 80 -13.07 -1.75 3.55
CA HIS A 80 -13.00 -0.33 3.82
C HIS A 80 -12.61 0.47 2.56
N HIS A 81 -12.95 1.73 2.51
CA HIS A 81 -12.76 2.61 1.34
C HIS A 81 -13.48 2.16 0.06
N GLY A 82 -14.51 1.30 0.17
CA GLY A 82 -15.28 0.84 -0.99
C GLY A 82 -14.52 -0.10 -1.94
N THR A 83 -13.37 -0.59 -1.50
CA THR A 83 -12.57 -1.55 -2.26
C THR A 83 -13.21 -2.93 -2.22
N THR A 84 -13.25 -3.62 -3.35
CA THR A 84 -13.81 -4.96 -3.45
C THR A 84 -12.69 -5.99 -3.49
N ALA A 85 -12.77 -6.98 -2.61
CA ALA A 85 -11.87 -8.12 -2.60
C ALA A 85 -12.57 -9.37 -3.14
N ILE A 86 -11.85 -10.16 -3.91
CA ILE A 86 -12.30 -11.44 -4.44
C ILE A 86 -11.52 -12.53 -3.72
N PHE A 87 -12.24 -13.44 -3.06
CA PHE A 87 -11.68 -14.62 -2.44
C PHE A 87 -11.95 -15.85 -3.30
N THR A 88 -10.89 -16.59 -3.59
CA THR A 88 -10.96 -17.85 -4.34
C THR A 88 -10.55 -18.99 -3.41
N TYR A 89 -11.40 -20.00 -3.32
CA TYR A 89 -11.18 -21.15 -2.46
C TYR A 89 -10.74 -22.35 -3.29
N SER A 90 -9.63 -22.95 -2.91
CA SER A 90 -9.15 -24.22 -3.47
C SER A 90 -9.17 -25.29 -2.38
N ASN A 91 -10.16 -26.15 -2.45
CA ASN A 91 -10.39 -27.16 -1.43
C ASN A 91 -9.64 -28.46 -1.77
N GLY A 92 -8.55 -28.72 -1.04
CA GLY A 92 -7.82 -29.98 -1.09
C GLY A 92 -8.27 -30.96 0.00
N TYR A 93 -7.78 -32.20 -0.03
CA TYR A 93 -8.15 -33.21 0.94
C TYR A 93 -7.74 -32.88 2.37
N GLU A 94 -6.54 -32.37 2.58
CA GLU A 94 -5.99 -32.01 3.89
C GLU A 94 -5.84 -30.52 4.13
N LYS A 95 -5.83 -29.74 3.06
CA LYS A 95 -5.52 -28.31 3.08
C LYS A 95 -6.55 -27.54 2.26
N LEU A 96 -6.89 -26.37 2.74
CA LEU A 96 -7.72 -25.40 2.05
C LEU A 96 -6.88 -24.16 1.77
N ASP A 97 -6.72 -23.83 0.51
CA ASP A 97 -6.03 -22.59 0.09
C ASP A 97 -7.07 -21.53 -0.23
N VAL A 98 -6.96 -20.40 0.44
CA VAL A 98 -7.78 -19.21 0.20
C VAL A 98 -6.90 -18.13 -0.39
N THR A 99 -7.13 -17.78 -1.64
CA THR A 99 -6.42 -16.70 -2.31
C THR A 99 -7.30 -15.47 -2.34
N TYR A 100 -6.79 -14.35 -1.86
CA TYR A 100 -7.46 -13.07 -1.93
C TYR A 100 -6.79 -12.17 -2.95
N LYS A 101 -7.60 -11.36 -3.64
CA LYS A 101 -7.16 -10.32 -4.56
C LYS A 101 -8.03 -9.09 -4.37
N PHE A 102 -7.42 -7.92 -4.28
CA PHE A 102 -8.11 -6.64 -4.30
C PHE A 102 -7.34 -5.61 -5.11
N LEU A 103 -8.04 -4.63 -5.64
CA LEU A 103 -7.44 -3.54 -6.41
C LEU A 103 -7.78 -2.21 -5.72
N TYR A 104 -6.75 -1.45 -5.38
CA TYR A 104 -6.88 -0.12 -4.81
C TYR A 104 -5.97 0.87 -5.55
N ASN A 105 -6.54 1.90 -6.20
CA ASN A 105 -5.79 2.91 -6.93
C ASN A 105 -4.69 2.34 -7.86
N GLU A 106 -5.03 1.38 -8.71
CA GLU A 106 -4.12 0.68 -9.63
C GLU A 106 -3.12 -0.30 -8.95
N TYR A 107 -3.10 -0.39 -7.62
CA TYR A 107 -2.29 -1.36 -6.89
C TYR A 107 -3.08 -2.65 -6.64
N LEU A 108 -2.50 -3.75 -7.08
CA LEU A 108 -3.04 -5.08 -6.86
C LEU A 108 -2.46 -5.67 -5.57
N GLY A 109 -3.32 -5.85 -4.57
CA GLY A 109 -2.99 -6.66 -3.40
C GLY A 109 -3.44 -8.10 -3.61
N GLN A 110 -2.58 -9.06 -3.31
CA GLN A 110 -2.90 -10.49 -3.40
C GLN A 110 -2.08 -11.28 -2.40
N GLY A 111 -2.66 -12.39 -1.95
CA GLY A 111 -1.98 -13.32 -1.07
C GLY A 111 -2.76 -14.63 -0.97
N THR A 112 -2.15 -15.61 -0.35
CA THR A 112 -2.75 -16.93 -0.14
C THR A 112 -2.59 -17.35 1.30
N VAL A 113 -3.69 -17.83 1.90
CA VAL A 113 -3.73 -18.42 3.23
C VAL A 113 -3.94 -19.92 3.05
N GLU A 114 -3.00 -20.72 3.52
CA GLU A 114 -3.15 -22.17 3.59
C GLU A 114 -3.69 -22.56 4.97
N TYR A 115 -4.83 -23.22 4.99
CA TYR A 115 -5.44 -23.76 6.21
C TYR A 115 -5.29 -25.27 6.25
N ASN A 116 -4.63 -25.77 7.29
CA ASN A 116 -4.51 -27.20 7.53
C ASN A 116 -5.72 -27.69 8.35
N LYS A 117 -6.55 -28.52 7.73
CA LYS A 117 -7.79 -29.02 8.34
C LYS A 117 -7.56 -29.96 9.54
N LYS A 118 -6.44 -30.70 9.55
CA LYS A 118 -6.10 -31.62 10.62
C LYS A 118 -5.57 -30.91 11.85
N GLN A 119 -4.71 -29.91 11.64
CA GLN A 119 -4.03 -29.19 12.73
C GLN A 119 -4.77 -27.93 13.14
N GLN A 120 -5.76 -27.49 12.37
CA GLN A 120 -6.46 -26.22 12.54
C GLN A 120 -5.50 -25.03 12.61
N THR A 121 -4.48 -25.04 11.76
CA THR A 121 -3.44 -24.01 11.69
C THR A 121 -3.47 -23.28 10.36
N TYR A 122 -3.07 -22.00 10.39
CA TYR A 122 -3.00 -21.13 9.22
C TYR A 122 -1.53 -20.86 8.86
N LEU A 123 -1.23 -20.84 7.56
CA LEU A 123 0.05 -20.44 7.03
C LEU A 123 -0.16 -19.39 5.96
N LEU A 124 0.49 -18.26 6.09
CA LEU A 124 0.57 -17.22 5.07
C LEU A 124 1.66 -17.55 4.06
N LYS A 125 1.31 -17.53 2.79
CA LYS A 125 2.26 -17.76 1.69
C LYS A 125 2.60 -16.48 0.95
#